data_36a0e1fd7e66bfcc389d828a54073122
#
_entry.id   36a0e1fd7e66bfcc389d828a54073122
#
_cell.length_a   1.000
_cell.length_b   1.000
_cell.length_c   1.000
_cell.angle_alpha   90.00
_cell.angle_beta   90.00
_cell.angle_gamma   90.00
#
_symmetry.space_group_name_H-M   'P 1'
#
loop_
_entity.id
_entity.type
_entity.pdbx_description
1 polymer ?
#
loop_
_entity_poly.entity_id
_entity_poly.type
_entity_poly.pdbx_seq_one_letter_code
_entity_poly.pdbx_strand_id
1 'polypeptide(L)'
;VYSYHSIKHEIVFEYQESVLSRLKENPHAHILKVVKEKILNIRSLDLISPELLRSRNRSAEGKLGLGGEKLSAFVHESGMQTKDMLRRELIKVYPQLDEIKTKSLKSGWKQLEVTESFGNKKITSTARHVNDGMLRLMTILLQLDIGKAFLLFDEIENGINPELIEYLIVVS
;
A
#
# COMPACT_ATOMS: atom_id res chain seq x y z
N VAL A 1 -0.97 -34.15 32.01
CA VAL A 1 -1.20 -33.07 32.95
C VAL A 1 -0.23 -31.95 32.62
N TYR A 2 -0.68 -30.91 31.92
CA TYR A 2 0.15 -29.74 31.63
C TYR A 2 -0.10 -28.70 32.72
N SER A 3 0.90 -28.46 33.59
CA SER A 3 0.84 -27.38 34.56
C SER A 3 1.28 -26.09 33.87
N TYR A 4 0.34 -25.18 33.65
CA TYR A 4 0.65 -23.81 33.28
C TYR A 4 1.19 -23.06 34.49
N HIS A 5 2.46 -22.74 34.50
CA HIS A 5 3.00 -21.78 35.44
C HIS A 5 2.52 -20.39 34.98
N SER A 6 1.51 -19.87 35.65
CA SER A 6 1.08 -18.49 35.45
C SER A 6 2.10 -17.55 36.10
N ILE A 7 2.98 -16.96 35.27
CA ILE A 7 3.82 -15.86 35.74
C ILE A 7 2.90 -14.63 35.80
N LYS A 8 2.53 -14.23 37.02
CA LYS A 8 1.82 -12.95 37.21
C LYS A 8 2.81 -11.83 37.10
N HIS A 9 2.68 -11.02 36.05
CA HIS A 9 3.36 -9.74 35.95
C HIS A 9 2.41 -8.66 36.47
N GLU A 10 2.85 -7.90 37.48
CA GLU A 10 2.14 -6.72 37.91
C GLU A 10 2.35 -5.61 36.89
N ILE A 11 1.28 -5.16 36.26
CA ILE A 11 1.31 -4.09 35.26
C ILE A 11 0.98 -2.81 36.01
N VAL A 12 1.96 -1.98 36.27
CA VAL A 12 1.78 -0.62 36.80
C VAL A 12 1.24 0.26 35.67
N PHE A 13 0.01 0.72 35.82
CA PHE A 13 -0.70 1.52 34.82
C PHE A 13 -0.36 2.99 34.96
N GLU A 14 0.65 3.46 34.24
CA GLU A 14 0.79 4.86 33.86
C GLU A 14 0.76 4.92 32.32
N TYR A 15 -0.39 5.34 31.78
CA TYR A 15 -0.66 5.21 30.36
C TYR A 15 -0.07 6.35 29.54
N GLN A 16 1.08 6.12 28.92
CA GLN A 16 1.54 6.89 27.76
C GLN A 16 1.83 6.00 26.53
N GLU A 17 1.91 4.67 26.72
CA GLU A 17 2.25 3.73 25.65
C GLU A 17 1.58 2.36 25.87
N SER A 18 1.45 1.58 24.79
CA SER A 18 0.89 0.22 24.91
C SER A 18 1.83 -0.71 25.70
N VAL A 19 1.26 -1.68 26.43
CA VAL A 19 2.04 -2.70 27.16
C VAL A 19 3.04 -3.41 26.24
N LEU A 20 2.65 -3.65 24.98
CA LEU A 20 3.50 -4.30 23.98
C LEU A 20 4.71 -3.46 23.58
N SER A 21 4.61 -2.12 23.60
CA SER A 21 5.74 -1.24 23.28
C SER A 21 6.81 -1.26 24.36
N ARG A 22 6.40 -1.46 25.62
CA ARG A 22 7.29 -1.47 26.81
C ARG A 22 7.86 -2.84 27.16
N LEU A 23 7.39 -3.94 26.53
CA LEU A 23 7.94 -5.25 26.79
C LEU A 23 9.41 -5.28 26.36
N LYS A 24 10.31 -5.29 27.35
CA LYS A 24 11.73 -5.57 27.13
C LYS A 24 11.87 -7.00 26.58
N GLU A 25 12.86 -7.19 25.72
CA GLU A 25 13.15 -8.51 25.16
C GLU A 25 13.46 -9.50 26.28
N ASN A 26 12.49 -10.36 26.55
CA ASN A 26 12.67 -11.49 27.45
C ASN A 26 12.88 -12.73 26.57
N PRO A 27 13.99 -13.49 26.71
CA PRO A 27 14.25 -14.70 25.92
C PRO A 27 13.14 -15.74 25.98
N HIS A 28 12.34 -15.73 27.04
CA HIS A 28 11.21 -16.66 27.22
C HIS A 28 9.88 -16.17 26.64
N ALA A 29 9.85 -14.96 26.06
CA ALA A 29 8.64 -14.33 25.52
C ALA A 29 8.52 -14.46 24.00
N HIS A 30 8.94 -15.58 23.41
CA HIS A 30 8.89 -15.81 21.95
C HIS A 30 7.52 -15.50 21.34
N ILE A 31 6.43 -15.90 22.02
CA ILE A 31 5.06 -15.63 21.56
C ILE A 31 4.78 -14.12 21.50
N LEU A 32 5.18 -13.39 22.55
CA LEU A 32 4.99 -11.93 22.60
C LEU A 32 5.79 -11.20 21.54
N LYS A 33 7.00 -11.68 21.20
CA LYS A 33 7.80 -11.16 20.12
C LYS A 33 7.10 -11.36 18.77
N VAL A 34 6.58 -12.55 18.50
CA VAL A 34 5.82 -12.85 17.27
C VAL A 34 4.58 -11.97 17.16
N VAL A 35 3.82 -11.80 18.26
CA VAL A 35 2.65 -10.93 18.29
C VAL A 35 3.03 -9.47 18.02
N LYS A 36 4.09 -8.98 18.69
CA LYS A 36 4.60 -7.62 18.48
C LYS A 36 5.04 -7.39 17.03
N GLU A 37 5.78 -8.33 16.45
CA GLU A 37 6.19 -8.26 15.04
C GLU A 37 4.97 -8.23 14.09
N LYS A 38 3.96 -9.05 14.33
CA LYS A 38 2.73 -9.04 13.53
C LYS A 38 1.99 -7.71 13.65
N ILE A 39 1.85 -7.15 14.85
CA ILE A 39 1.20 -5.85 15.07
C ILE A 39 2.00 -4.72 14.42
N LEU A 40 3.33 -4.73 14.53
CA LEU A 40 4.18 -3.73 13.88
C LEU A 40 4.13 -3.81 12.35
N ASN A 41 3.72 -4.95 11.80
CA ASN A 41 3.52 -5.15 10.38
C ASN A 41 2.10 -4.79 9.89
N ILE A 42 1.20 -4.37 10.79
CA ILE A 42 -0.10 -3.84 10.38
C ILE A 42 0.11 -2.44 9.80
N ARG A 43 -0.42 -2.21 8.61
CA ARG A 43 -0.40 -0.91 7.94
C ARG A 43 -1.82 -0.50 7.61
N SER A 44 -2.22 0.66 8.07
CA SER A 44 -3.47 1.28 7.64
C SER A 44 -3.19 2.14 6.41
N LEU A 45 -4.08 2.05 5.43
CA LEU A 45 -4.07 2.89 4.24
C LEU A 45 -5.38 3.66 4.21
N ASP A 46 -5.27 4.97 4.27
CA ASP A 46 -6.36 5.89 4.04
C ASP A 46 -6.32 6.36 2.57
N LEU A 47 -7.09 5.67 1.73
CA LEU A 47 -7.15 5.94 0.29
C LEU A 47 -8.37 6.79 -0.10
N ILE A 48 -9.00 7.46 0.85
CA ILE A 48 -10.22 8.27 0.61
C ILE A 48 -9.92 9.47 -0.28
N SER A 49 -8.76 10.08 -0.12
CA SER A 49 -8.41 11.35 -0.78
C SER A 49 -7.72 11.13 -2.13
N PRO A 50 -8.44 11.18 -3.27
CA PRO A 50 -7.84 11.03 -4.60
C PRO A 50 -6.75 12.08 -4.88
N GLU A 51 -6.85 13.26 -4.26
CA GLU A 51 -5.88 14.34 -4.38
C GLU A 51 -4.49 13.91 -3.90
N LEU A 52 -4.42 13.12 -2.83
CA LEU A 52 -3.17 12.58 -2.31
C LEU A 52 -2.53 11.62 -3.32
N LEU A 53 -3.32 10.72 -3.92
CA LEU A 53 -2.84 9.77 -4.94
C LEU A 53 -2.31 10.48 -6.20
N ARG A 54 -2.81 11.69 -6.49
CA ARG A 54 -2.39 12.53 -7.61
C ARG A 54 -1.19 13.40 -7.31
N SER A 55 -0.72 13.38 -6.07
CA SER A 55 0.40 14.21 -5.62
C SER A 55 1.69 13.84 -6.34
N ARG A 56 2.54 14.84 -6.51
CA ARG A 56 3.89 14.65 -7.00
C ARG A 56 4.85 14.69 -5.83
N ASN A 57 5.84 13.82 -5.84
CA ASN A 57 6.90 13.79 -4.84
C ASN A 57 8.25 13.64 -5.53
N ARG A 58 9.32 14.08 -4.89
CA ARG A 58 10.67 13.94 -5.42
C ARG A 58 11.24 12.55 -5.16
N SER A 59 10.89 11.97 -4.00
CA SER A 59 11.30 10.63 -3.60
C SER A 59 10.20 9.98 -2.77
N ALA A 60 10.09 8.66 -2.85
CA ALA A 60 9.22 7.85 -2.02
C ALA A 60 9.96 7.28 -0.79
N GLU A 61 11.28 7.11 -0.88
CA GLU A 61 12.10 6.49 0.17
C GLU A 61 11.56 5.10 0.58
N GLY A 62 11.14 4.32 -0.41
CA GLY A 62 10.59 2.99 -0.22
C GLY A 62 9.20 2.94 0.43
N LYS A 63 8.47 4.06 0.54
CA LYS A 63 7.15 4.15 1.18
C LYS A 63 6.15 4.84 0.27
N LEU A 64 4.92 4.34 0.26
CA LEU A 64 3.81 4.97 -0.47
C LEU A 64 3.20 6.18 0.25
N GLY A 65 3.40 6.28 1.57
CA GLY A 65 2.68 7.19 2.45
C GLY A 65 1.34 6.59 2.91
N LEU A 66 0.72 7.17 3.94
CA LEU A 66 -0.53 6.65 4.52
C LEU A 66 -1.72 6.82 3.56
N GLY A 67 -1.77 7.92 2.82
CA GLY A 67 -2.78 8.22 1.80
C GLY A 67 -2.34 7.90 0.37
N GLY A 68 -1.19 7.23 0.19
CA GLY A 68 -0.63 6.95 -1.14
C GLY A 68 -0.03 8.18 -1.85
N GLU A 69 0.21 9.26 -1.13
CA GLU A 69 0.67 10.54 -1.67
C GLU A 69 2.00 10.45 -2.41
N LYS A 70 2.80 9.42 -2.13
CA LYS A 70 4.09 9.18 -2.80
C LYS A 70 4.01 8.22 -3.99
N LEU A 71 2.80 7.85 -4.46
CA LEU A 71 2.59 6.89 -5.53
C LEU A 71 3.46 7.13 -6.77
N SER A 72 3.47 8.35 -7.31
CA SER A 72 4.25 8.69 -8.51
C SER A 72 5.76 8.49 -8.33
N ALA A 73 6.28 8.85 -7.17
CA ALA A 73 7.70 8.66 -6.84
C ALA A 73 8.02 7.19 -6.58
N PHE A 74 7.15 6.47 -5.88
CA PHE A 74 7.31 5.06 -5.59
C PHE A 74 7.37 4.22 -6.87
N VAL A 75 6.42 4.39 -7.79
CA VAL A 75 6.44 3.73 -9.10
C VAL A 75 7.71 4.08 -9.89
N HIS A 76 8.20 5.33 -9.76
CA HIS A 76 9.44 5.74 -10.42
C HIS A 76 10.66 4.98 -9.89
N GLU A 77 10.75 4.82 -8.57
CA GLU A 77 11.86 4.15 -7.88
C GLU A 77 11.75 2.62 -7.95
N SER A 78 10.55 2.08 -8.23
CA SER A 78 10.33 0.64 -8.36
C SER A 78 11.08 0.03 -9.52
N GLY A 79 11.54 -1.21 -9.34
CA GLY A 79 12.17 -2.01 -10.39
C GLY A 79 11.21 -2.38 -11.53
N MET A 80 11.77 -2.92 -12.61
CA MET A 80 10.99 -3.36 -13.78
C MET A 80 9.98 -4.45 -13.39
N GLN A 81 10.36 -5.40 -12.55
CA GLN A 81 9.47 -6.50 -12.12
C GLN A 81 8.18 -6.00 -11.45
N THR A 82 8.29 -5.01 -10.55
CA THR A 82 7.13 -4.40 -9.89
C THR A 82 6.25 -3.66 -10.89
N LYS A 83 6.83 -2.95 -11.87
CA LYS A 83 6.07 -2.27 -12.93
C LYS A 83 5.34 -3.26 -13.84
N ASP A 84 5.98 -4.36 -14.20
CA ASP A 84 5.39 -5.41 -15.02
C ASP A 84 4.27 -6.14 -14.26
N MET A 85 4.45 -6.41 -12.97
CA MET A 85 3.40 -6.95 -12.11
C MET A 85 2.21 -6.00 -12.07
N LEU A 86 2.46 -4.73 -11.76
CA LEU A 86 1.41 -3.71 -11.67
C LEU A 86 0.62 -3.60 -12.97
N ARG A 87 1.30 -3.55 -14.13
CA ARG A 87 0.65 -3.52 -15.43
C ARG A 87 -0.19 -4.78 -15.67
N ARG A 88 0.37 -5.95 -15.41
CA ARG A 88 -0.31 -7.24 -15.62
C ARG A 88 -1.58 -7.37 -14.78
N GLU A 89 -1.56 -6.94 -13.53
CA GLU A 89 -2.71 -7.00 -12.65
C GLU A 89 -3.77 -5.96 -13.05
N LEU A 90 -3.36 -4.76 -13.39
CA LEU A 90 -4.28 -3.71 -13.79
C LEU A 90 -4.99 -3.97 -15.13
N ILE A 91 -4.35 -4.61 -16.10
CA ILE A 91 -4.98 -4.95 -17.39
C ILE A 91 -6.19 -5.87 -17.20
N LYS A 92 -6.19 -6.74 -16.19
CA LYS A 92 -7.32 -7.63 -15.91
C LYS A 92 -8.61 -6.86 -15.62
N VAL A 93 -8.48 -5.66 -15.07
CA VAL A 93 -9.59 -4.78 -14.67
C VAL A 93 -9.80 -3.63 -15.64
N TYR A 94 -8.72 -3.13 -16.21
CA TYR A 94 -8.69 -2.04 -17.18
C TYR A 94 -8.08 -2.53 -18.50
N PRO A 95 -8.85 -3.27 -19.33
CA PRO A 95 -8.34 -3.89 -20.55
C PRO A 95 -7.75 -2.89 -21.57
N GLN A 96 -8.17 -1.62 -21.50
CA GLN A 96 -7.66 -0.53 -22.32
C GLN A 96 -6.28 -0.03 -21.89
N LEU A 97 -5.78 -0.45 -20.72
CA LEU A 97 -4.47 -0.04 -20.24
C LEU A 97 -3.36 -0.59 -21.14
N ASP A 98 -2.60 0.30 -21.71
CA ASP A 98 -1.45 -0.04 -22.59
C ASP A 98 -0.13 0.04 -21.83
N GLU A 99 0.10 1.17 -21.13
CA GLU A 99 1.40 1.42 -20.52
C GLU A 99 1.29 2.29 -19.26
N ILE A 100 2.17 2.01 -18.30
CA ILE A 100 2.40 2.82 -17.11
C ILE A 100 3.84 3.32 -17.14
N LYS A 101 4.01 4.63 -17.20
CA LYS A 101 5.31 5.29 -17.20
C LYS A 101 5.44 6.31 -16.09
N THR A 102 6.67 6.63 -15.79
CA THR A 102 7.00 7.75 -14.92
C THR A 102 8.11 8.55 -15.54
N LYS A 103 8.07 9.88 -15.34
CA LYS A 103 9.15 10.76 -15.75
C LYS A 103 9.57 11.72 -14.65
N SER A 104 10.85 12.08 -14.66
CA SER A 104 11.35 13.17 -13.82
C SER A 104 11.09 14.50 -14.49
N LEU A 105 10.45 15.40 -13.76
CA LEU A 105 10.26 16.78 -14.17
C LEU A 105 11.45 17.64 -13.73
N LYS A 106 11.49 18.90 -14.20
CA LYS A 106 12.40 19.92 -13.68
C LYS A 106 12.26 19.97 -12.15
N SER A 107 13.36 20.18 -11.43
CA SER A 107 13.41 20.16 -9.96
C SER A 107 13.21 18.80 -9.29
N GLY A 108 13.27 17.69 -10.05
CA GLY A 108 13.28 16.33 -9.53
C GLY A 108 11.92 15.72 -9.16
N TRP A 109 10.82 16.44 -9.37
CA TRP A 109 9.48 15.89 -9.15
C TRP A 109 9.19 14.71 -10.06
N LYS A 110 8.55 13.67 -9.54
CA LYS A 110 8.12 12.49 -10.30
C LYS A 110 6.67 12.64 -10.74
N GLN A 111 6.41 12.30 -11.99
CA GLN A 111 5.06 12.31 -12.57
C GLN A 111 4.74 10.94 -13.11
N LEU A 112 3.61 10.39 -12.67
CA LEU A 112 3.01 9.17 -13.20
C LEU A 112 2.22 9.50 -14.47
N GLU A 113 2.38 8.68 -15.49
CA GLU A 113 1.65 8.73 -16.75
C GLU A 113 1.08 7.35 -17.06
N VAL A 114 -0.16 7.32 -17.50
CA VAL A 114 -0.89 6.13 -17.93
C VAL A 114 -1.31 6.32 -19.36
N THR A 115 -1.00 5.36 -20.22
CA THR A 115 -1.45 5.31 -21.59
C THR A 115 -2.54 4.27 -21.74
N GLU A 116 -3.67 4.67 -22.30
CA GLU A 116 -4.82 3.81 -22.59
C GLU A 116 -5.03 3.78 -24.10
N SER A 117 -5.43 2.60 -24.62
CA SER A 117 -5.68 2.34 -26.03
C SER A 117 -7.16 2.14 -26.29
N PHE A 118 -7.73 2.93 -27.18
CA PHE A 118 -9.12 2.86 -27.62
C PHE A 118 -9.14 2.68 -29.14
N GLY A 119 -9.15 1.41 -29.59
CA GLY A 119 -8.97 1.08 -31.01
C GLY A 119 -7.62 1.57 -31.52
N ASN A 120 -7.64 2.44 -32.52
CA ASN A 120 -6.39 3.00 -33.11
C ASN A 120 -5.88 4.26 -32.40
N LYS A 121 -6.54 4.70 -31.33
CA LYS A 121 -6.13 5.91 -30.59
C LYS A 121 -5.48 5.53 -29.27
N LYS A 122 -4.34 6.14 -28.99
CA LYS A 122 -3.68 6.09 -27.69
C LYS A 122 -3.82 7.42 -26.99
N ILE A 123 -4.24 7.39 -25.74
CA ILE A 123 -4.41 8.58 -24.89
C ILE A 123 -3.48 8.41 -23.69
N THR A 124 -2.56 9.36 -23.51
CA THR A 124 -1.68 9.39 -22.34
C THR A 124 -2.17 10.46 -21.38
N SER A 125 -2.51 10.03 -20.18
CA SER A 125 -2.97 10.87 -19.09
C SER A 125 -1.95 10.92 -17.97
N THR A 126 -1.79 12.08 -17.33
CA THR A 126 -1.04 12.16 -16.06
C THR A 126 -1.93 11.73 -14.92
N ALA A 127 -1.35 11.41 -13.75
CA ALA A 127 -2.10 11.00 -12.55
C ALA A 127 -3.30 11.93 -12.21
N ARG A 128 -3.24 13.20 -12.61
CA ARG A 128 -4.35 14.16 -12.40
C ARG A 128 -5.62 13.79 -13.14
N HIS A 129 -5.52 13.09 -14.25
CA HIS A 129 -6.63 12.74 -15.14
C HIS A 129 -6.90 11.24 -15.20
N VAL A 130 -6.13 10.44 -14.47
CA VAL A 130 -6.35 9.00 -14.32
C VAL A 130 -7.54 8.76 -13.40
N ASN A 131 -8.31 7.73 -13.68
CA ASN A 131 -9.45 7.30 -12.86
C ASN A 131 -8.99 6.99 -11.41
N ASP A 132 -9.78 7.43 -10.41
CA ASP A 132 -9.47 7.26 -8.99
C ASP A 132 -9.34 5.80 -8.59
N GLY A 133 -10.26 4.95 -9.08
CA GLY A 133 -10.23 3.52 -8.82
C GLY A 133 -8.94 2.86 -9.31
N MET A 134 -8.42 3.28 -10.47
CA MET A 134 -7.15 2.79 -10.98
C MET A 134 -5.97 3.22 -10.09
N LEU A 135 -5.92 4.48 -9.64
CA LEU A 135 -4.86 4.96 -8.73
C LEU A 135 -4.90 4.24 -7.38
N ARG A 136 -6.11 4.00 -6.84
CA ARG A 136 -6.30 3.24 -5.60
C ARG A 136 -5.83 1.80 -5.76
N LEU A 137 -6.26 1.13 -6.83
CA LEU A 137 -5.84 -0.24 -7.12
C LEU A 137 -4.32 -0.34 -7.29
N MET A 138 -3.68 0.60 -8.01
CA MET A 138 -2.22 0.69 -8.09
C MET A 138 -1.58 0.74 -6.71
N THR A 139 -2.09 1.58 -5.82
CA THR A 139 -1.54 1.78 -4.48
C THR A 139 -1.68 0.51 -3.63
N ILE A 140 -2.82 -0.15 -3.70
CA ILE A 140 -3.09 -1.41 -2.99
C ILE A 140 -2.15 -2.51 -3.49
N LEU A 141 -2.07 -2.72 -4.82
CA LEU A 141 -1.21 -3.74 -5.42
C LEU A 141 0.27 -3.53 -5.07
N LEU A 142 0.74 -2.28 -5.12
CA LEU A 142 2.11 -1.95 -4.73
C LEU A 142 2.36 -2.19 -3.24
N GLN A 143 1.39 -1.94 -2.39
CA GLN A 143 1.52 -2.19 -0.97
C GLN A 143 1.55 -3.69 -0.65
N LEU A 144 0.79 -4.51 -1.40
CA LEU A 144 0.85 -5.96 -1.32
C LEU A 144 2.20 -6.52 -1.80
N ASP A 145 2.75 -5.95 -2.88
CA ASP A 145 4.06 -6.35 -3.44
C ASP A 145 5.24 -6.03 -2.49
N ILE A 146 5.16 -4.93 -1.72
CA ILE A 146 6.17 -4.57 -0.70
C ILE A 146 6.27 -5.64 0.40
N GLY A 147 5.25 -6.46 0.57
CA GLY A 147 5.33 -7.74 1.23
C GLY A 147 4.62 -7.92 2.54
N LYS A 148 4.68 -8.78 3.31
CA LYS A 148 4.36 -9.42 4.60
C LYS A 148 3.51 -8.60 5.62
N ALA A 149 3.00 -7.42 5.23
CA ALA A 149 2.20 -6.58 6.12
C ALA A 149 0.71 -6.98 6.05
N PHE A 150 0.04 -6.93 7.20
CA PHE A 150 -1.42 -6.94 7.23
C PHE A 150 -1.89 -5.54 6.84
N LEU A 151 -2.68 -5.45 5.77
CA LEU A 151 -3.25 -4.19 5.32
C LEU A 151 -4.64 -4.02 5.92
N LEU A 152 -4.86 -2.87 6.55
CA LEU A 152 -6.17 -2.44 7.01
C LEU A 152 -6.63 -1.31 6.09
N PHE A 153 -7.80 -1.49 5.52
CA PHE A 153 -8.47 -0.49 4.71
C PHE A 153 -9.70 0.00 5.45
N ASP A 154 -9.81 1.30 5.59
CA ASP A 154 -11.06 1.93 6.00
C ASP A 154 -11.81 2.40 4.76
N GLU A 155 -13.12 2.12 4.71
CA GLU A 155 -14.02 2.54 3.63
C GLU A 155 -13.51 2.17 2.21
N ILE A 156 -13.01 0.93 2.04
CA ILE A 156 -12.48 0.47 0.75
C ILE A 156 -13.52 0.56 -0.39
N GLU A 157 -14.81 0.48 -0.05
CA GLU A 157 -15.93 0.62 -0.98
C GLU A 157 -16.10 2.05 -1.51
N ASN A 158 -15.59 3.05 -0.80
CA ASN A 158 -15.67 4.44 -1.23
C ASN A 158 -14.73 4.72 -2.39
N GLY A 159 -15.28 4.71 -3.62
CA GLY A 159 -14.54 5.03 -4.85
C GLY A 159 -13.79 3.86 -5.49
N ILE A 160 -14.06 2.63 -5.05
CA ILE A 160 -13.68 1.41 -5.76
C ILE A 160 -14.97 0.71 -6.21
N ASN A 161 -15.04 0.33 -7.50
CA ASN A 161 -16.15 -0.47 -8.02
C ASN A 161 -16.22 -1.81 -7.26
N PRO A 162 -17.39 -2.32 -6.88
CA PRO A 162 -17.57 -3.62 -6.23
C PRO A 162 -16.83 -4.77 -6.93
N GLU A 163 -16.78 -4.81 -8.25
CA GLU A 163 -16.02 -5.81 -9.03
C GLU A 163 -14.51 -5.78 -8.72
N LEU A 164 -13.96 -4.60 -8.35
CA LEU A 164 -12.57 -4.45 -7.94
C LEU A 164 -12.32 -4.98 -6.54
N ILE A 165 -13.32 -4.90 -5.66
CA ILE A 165 -13.22 -5.45 -4.31
C ILE A 165 -13.17 -6.98 -4.38
N GLU A 166 -14.02 -7.60 -5.19
CA GLU A 166 -13.99 -9.06 -5.44
C GLU A 166 -12.62 -9.49 -5.99
N TYR A 167 -12.08 -8.74 -6.94
CA TYR A 167 -10.75 -9.00 -7.48
C TYR A 167 -9.65 -8.92 -6.41
N LEU A 168 -9.68 -7.92 -5.53
CA LEU A 168 -8.70 -7.77 -4.45
C LEU A 168 -8.75 -8.93 -3.46
N ILE A 169 -9.93 -9.47 -3.14
CA ILE A 169 -10.09 -10.63 -2.25
C ILE A 169 -9.44 -11.89 -2.83
N VAL A 170 -9.40 -12.01 -4.15
CA VAL A 170 -8.80 -13.18 -4.82
C VAL A 170 -7.28 -13.08 -4.94
N VAL A 171 -6.73 -11.86 -4.98
CA VAL A 171 -5.28 -11.61 -5.16
C VAL A 171 -4.53 -11.54 -3.83
N SER A 172 -5.23 -11.29 -2.71
CA SER A 172 -4.66 -11.23 -1.35
C SER A 172 -4.53 -12.62 -0.73
#